data_b365a84720780e05782bc22d99634cd1
#
_entry.id   b365a84720780e05782bc22d99634cd1
#
_cell.length_a   1.000
_cell.length_b   1.000
_cell.length_c   1.000
_cell.angle_alpha   90.00
_cell.angle_beta   90.00
_cell.angle_gamma   90.00
#
_symmetry.space_group_name_H-M   'P 1'
#
loop_
_entity.id
_entity.type
_entity.pdbx_description
1 polymer ?
#
loop_
_entity_poly.entity_id
_entity_poly.type
_entity_poly.pdbx_seq_one_letter_code
_entity_poly.pdbx_strand_id
1 'polypeptide(L)'
;METPKNRNWKVLKSEYLSSQPWFTVRREEVELPNGNRIPEYFIFEYPEWINVIAITKEQKFVFVSQYRHGLGITAYELCAGVCEKEDASPLVSAQRELLEETGYGNGNWSELMVIGVNPSTHT
;
A
#
# COMPACT_ATOMS: atom_id res chain seq x y z
N MET A 1 -0.72 -15.07 24.13
CA MET A 1 -1.82 -14.75 23.19
C MET A 1 -1.96 -15.91 22.23
N GLU A 2 -3.13 -16.48 22.08
CA GLU A 2 -3.33 -17.56 21.12
C GLU A 2 -3.21 -17.04 19.69
N THR A 3 -2.61 -17.84 18.81
CA THR A 3 -2.56 -17.54 17.38
C THR A 3 -3.99 -17.56 16.83
N PRO A 4 -4.41 -16.56 16.05
CA PRO A 4 -5.74 -16.55 15.44
C PRO A 4 -5.97 -17.84 14.63
N LYS A 5 -7.12 -18.47 14.80
CA LYS A 5 -7.51 -19.61 13.96
C LYS A 5 -7.56 -19.18 12.51
N ASN A 6 -7.00 -19.99 11.62
CA ASN A 6 -7.12 -19.77 10.18
C ASN A 6 -8.61 -19.78 9.79
N ARG A 7 -9.07 -18.67 9.21
CA ARG A 7 -10.44 -18.48 8.70
C ARG A 7 -10.44 -18.15 7.22
N ASN A 8 -9.48 -18.67 6.48
CA ASN A 8 -9.35 -18.40 5.05
C ASN A 8 -10.64 -18.81 4.33
N TRP A 9 -11.04 -17.96 3.42
CA TRP A 9 -12.15 -18.20 2.52
C TRP A 9 -11.64 -18.96 1.29
N LYS A 10 -12.51 -19.74 0.70
CA LYS A 10 -12.21 -20.49 -0.52
C LYS A 10 -12.68 -19.69 -1.73
N VAL A 11 -11.79 -19.39 -2.63
CA VAL A 11 -12.14 -18.79 -3.93
C VAL A 11 -12.73 -19.88 -4.81
N LEU A 12 -13.96 -19.68 -5.26
CA LEU A 12 -14.69 -20.59 -6.15
C LEU A 12 -14.56 -20.16 -7.61
N LYS A 13 -14.60 -18.84 -7.84
CA LYS A 13 -14.44 -18.23 -9.15
C LYS A 13 -13.73 -16.89 -9.00
N SER A 14 -12.90 -16.53 -9.97
CA SER A 14 -12.23 -15.22 -10.04
C SER A 14 -12.20 -14.76 -11.49
N GLU A 15 -12.49 -13.48 -11.72
CA GLU A 15 -12.37 -12.83 -13.02
C GLU A 15 -11.96 -11.37 -12.87
N TYR A 16 -11.11 -10.89 -13.76
CA TYR A 16 -10.75 -9.48 -13.82
C TYR A 16 -11.82 -8.68 -14.56
N LEU A 17 -12.34 -7.63 -13.90
CA LEU A 17 -13.25 -6.66 -14.50
C LEU A 17 -12.46 -5.55 -15.21
N SER A 18 -11.30 -5.22 -14.69
CA SER A 18 -10.35 -4.31 -15.28
C SER A 18 -8.93 -4.75 -14.90
N SER A 19 -7.99 -4.56 -15.83
CA SER A 19 -6.56 -4.82 -15.64
C SER A 19 -5.74 -3.68 -16.21
N GLN A 20 -6.17 -2.44 -15.93
CA GLN A 20 -5.48 -1.23 -16.34
C GLN A 20 -4.54 -0.73 -15.22
N PRO A 21 -3.46 -0.03 -15.57
CA PRO A 21 -2.64 0.64 -14.56
C PRO A 21 -3.50 1.51 -13.64
N TRP A 22 -3.33 1.38 -12.33
CA TRP A 22 -4.09 2.09 -11.27
C TRP A 22 -5.58 1.76 -11.20
N PHE A 23 -6.06 0.83 -12.01
CA PHE A 23 -7.45 0.38 -12.02
C PHE A 23 -7.53 -1.12 -12.30
N THR A 24 -6.86 -1.91 -11.47
CA THR A 24 -6.97 -3.37 -11.51
C THR A 24 -7.99 -3.82 -10.49
N VAL A 25 -9.06 -4.44 -10.96
CA VAL A 25 -10.18 -4.91 -10.15
C VAL A 25 -10.56 -6.32 -10.56
N ARG A 26 -10.64 -7.23 -9.61
CA ARG A 26 -11.21 -8.56 -9.82
C ARG A 26 -12.46 -8.79 -8.99
N ARG A 27 -13.37 -9.56 -9.53
CA ARG A 27 -14.56 -10.06 -8.86
C ARG A 27 -14.36 -11.53 -8.53
N GLU A 28 -14.67 -11.91 -7.31
CA GLU A 28 -14.57 -13.28 -6.86
C GLU A 28 -15.88 -13.78 -6.27
N GLU A 29 -16.22 -15.05 -6.55
CA GLU A 29 -17.16 -15.82 -5.76
C GLU A 29 -16.38 -16.58 -4.69
N VAL A 30 -16.78 -16.44 -3.43
CA VAL A 30 -16.05 -17.03 -2.31
C VAL A 30 -16.97 -17.81 -1.38
N GLU A 31 -16.43 -18.86 -0.76
CA GLU A 31 -17.08 -19.65 0.27
C GLU A 31 -16.40 -19.41 1.62
N LEU A 32 -17.19 -19.05 2.61
CA LEU A 32 -16.75 -18.80 3.98
C LEU A 32 -16.54 -20.12 4.74
N PRO A 33 -15.81 -20.12 5.85
CA PRO A 33 -15.59 -21.32 6.66
C PRO A 33 -16.87 -22.00 7.20
N ASN A 34 -17.96 -21.25 7.26
CA ASN A 34 -19.28 -21.77 7.68
C ASN A 34 -20.12 -22.34 6.53
N GLY A 35 -19.57 -22.38 5.30
CA GLY A 35 -20.24 -22.85 4.09
C GLY A 35 -21.11 -21.82 3.38
N ASN A 36 -21.28 -20.63 3.94
CA ASN A 36 -21.98 -19.56 3.25
C ASN A 36 -21.17 -19.05 2.08
N ARG A 37 -21.86 -18.57 1.03
CA ARG A 37 -21.21 -18.01 -0.16
C ARG A 37 -21.49 -16.54 -0.33
N ILE A 38 -20.46 -15.82 -0.77
CA ILE A 38 -20.59 -14.44 -1.27
C ILE A 38 -20.38 -14.53 -2.78
N PRO A 39 -21.43 -14.25 -3.58
CA PRO A 39 -21.37 -14.43 -5.03
C PRO A 39 -20.52 -13.37 -5.71
N GLU A 40 -20.38 -12.21 -5.12
CA GLU A 40 -19.62 -11.09 -5.66
C GLU A 40 -18.82 -10.39 -4.55
N TYR A 41 -17.53 -10.59 -4.56
CA TYR A 41 -16.57 -9.90 -3.70
C TYR A 41 -15.56 -9.17 -4.58
N PHE A 42 -15.41 -7.86 -4.41
CA PHE A 42 -14.56 -7.04 -5.26
C PHE A 42 -13.25 -6.76 -4.57
N ILE A 43 -12.15 -6.96 -5.29
CA ILE A 43 -10.79 -6.73 -4.82
C ILE A 43 -10.11 -5.74 -5.77
N PHE A 44 -9.58 -4.68 -5.20
CA PHE A 44 -8.74 -3.70 -5.90
C PHE A 44 -7.28 -4.07 -5.68
N GLU A 45 -6.54 -4.22 -6.76
CA GLU A 45 -5.12 -4.53 -6.71
C GLU A 45 -4.32 -3.26 -6.94
N TYR A 46 -3.45 -2.94 -5.99
CA TYR A 46 -2.53 -1.81 -6.07
C TYR A 46 -1.09 -2.30 -5.96
N PRO A 47 -0.14 -1.60 -6.57
CA PRO A 47 1.26 -1.85 -6.30
C PRO A 47 1.58 -1.54 -4.84
N GLU A 48 2.60 -2.18 -4.31
CA GLU A 48 3.14 -1.81 -3.00
C GLU A 48 3.68 -0.39 -3.04
N TRP A 49 3.51 0.36 -1.96
CA TRP A 49 4.11 1.67 -1.79
C TRP A 49 4.69 1.84 -0.40
N ILE A 50 5.57 2.81 -0.28
CA ILE A 50 6.23 3.15 0.97
C ILE A 50 5.81 4.53 1.45
N ASN A 51 5.91 4.72 2.76
CA ASN A 51 5.88 6.02 3.41
C ASN A 51 7.15 6.18 4.24
N VAL A 52 7.74 7.36 4.20
CA VAL A 52 8.99 7.67 4.90
C VAL A 52 8.73 8.71 5.98
N ILE A 53 8.98 8.34 7.23
CA ILE A 53 9.07 9.30 8.34
C ILE A 53 10.52 9.76 8.42
N ALA A 54 10.82 10.90 7.80
CA ALA A 54 12.15 11.49 7.83
C ALA A 54 12.27 12.55 8.91
N ILE A 55 13.34 12.47 9.72
CA ILE A 55 13.62 13.41 10.81
C ILE A 55 15.03 13.98 10.57
N THR A 56 15.13 15.31 10.50
CA THR A 56 16.41 16.00 10.32
C THR A 56 17.26 15.94 11.59
N LYS A 57 18.54 16.34 11.47
CA LYS A 57 19.45 16.47 12.64
C LYS A 57 18.93 17.48 13.67
N GLU A 58 18.16 18.47 13.24
CA GLU A 58 17.50 19.47 14.09
C GLU A 58 16.17 18.98 14.67
N GLN A 59 15.89 17.68 14.61
CA GLN A 59 14.66 17.04 15.14
C GLN A 59 13.37 17.58 14.50
N LYS A 60 13.40 17.90 13.21
CA LYS A 60 12.23 18.35 12.44
C LYS A 60 11.77 17.24 11.49
N PHE A 61 10.45 17.06 11.40
CA PHE A 61 9.87 16.19 10.39
C PHE A 61 9.94 16.81 9.01
N VAL A 62 10.21 16.00 8.00
CA VAL A 62 10.18 16.37 6.59
C VAL A 62 8.81 16.04 6.01
N PHE A 63 8.14 17.03 5.44
CA PHE A 63 6.88 16.87 4.73
C PHE A 63 7.02 17.38 3.29
N VAL A 64 6.27 16.78 2.39
CA VAL A 64 6.07 17.25 1.02
C VAL A 64 4.71 17.91 0.89
N SER A 65 4.59 18.92 0.03
CA SER A 65 3.30 19.53 -0.30
C SER A 65 2.84 18.97 -1.64
N GLN A 66 1.70 18.28 -1.65
CA GLN A 66 1.21 17.59 -2.82
C GLN A 66 -0.27 17.82 -3.06
N TYR A 67 -0.66 18.06 -4.33
CA TYR A 67 -2.05 18.08 -4.74
C TYR A 67 -2.59 16.65 -4.93
N ARG A 68 -3.68 16.33 -4.26
CA ARG A 68 -4.38 15.05 -4.36
C ARG A 68 -5.69 15.24 -5.13
N HIS A 69 -5.66 14.91 -6.42
CA HIS A 69 -6.80 15.17 -7.32
C HIS A 69 -8.09 14.49 -6.86
N GLY A 70 -8.04 13.25 -6.37
CA GLY A 70 -9.20 12.54 -5.87
C GLY A 70 -9.88 13.20 -4.66
N LEU A 71 -9.13 14.01 -3.89
CA LEU A 71 -9.64 14.79 -2.75
C LEU A 71 -9.90 16.26 -3.12
N GLY A 72 -9.34 16.73 -4.23
CA GLY A 72 -9.42 18.13 -4.67
C GLY A 72 -8.67 19.12 -3.76
N ILE A 73 -7.66 18.67 -3.02
CA ILE A 73 -6.92 19.49 -2.06
C ILE A 73 -5.41 19.38 -2.25
N THR A 74 -4.68 20.41 -1.80
CA THR A 74 -3.25 20.34 -1.56
C THR A 74 -3.01 20.12 -0.08
N ALA A 75 -2.23 19.10 0.28
CA ALA A 75 -1.93 18.73 1.65
C ALA A 75 -0.43 18.59 1.89
N TYR A 76 -0.03 18.69 3.15
CA TYR A 76 1.29 18.26 3.59
C TYR A 76 1.22 16.78 3.96
N GLU A 77 2.14 16.02 3.40
CA GLU A 77 2.19 14.57 3.54
C GLU A 77 3.61 14.12 3.85
N LEU A 78 3.74 12.92 4.38
CA LEU A 78 5.03 12.24 4.43
C LEU A 78 5.48 11.93 3.00
N CYS A 79 6.79 11.90 2.77
CA CYS A 79 7.32 11.40 1.50
C CYS A 79 6.83 9.96 1.28
N ALA A 80 6.33 9.70 0.11
CA ALA A 80 5.75 8.41 -0.24
C ALA A 80 5.86 8.13 -1.73
N GLY A 81 6.02 6.88 -2.11
CA GLY A 81 6.05 6.48 -3.50
C GLY A 81 5.85 4.99 -3.70
N VAL A 82 5.72 4.59 -4.94
CA VAL A 82 5.50 3.21 -5.33
C VAL A 82 6.82 2.45 -5.35
N CYS A 83 6.80 1.21 -4.87
CA CYS A 83 7.90 0.29 -5.06
C CYS A 83 7.99 -0.09 -6.55
N GLU A 84 9.06 0.28 -7.21
CA GLU A 84 9.30 -0.09 -8.60
C GLU A 84 9.83 -1.53 -8.69
N LYS A 85 9.59 -2.18 -9.81
CA LYS A 85 10.04 -3.58 -10.01
C LYS A 85 11.58 -3.71 -10.01
N GLU A 86 12.24 -2.64 -10.37
CA GLU A 86 13.70 -2.51 -10.44
C GLU A 86 14.33 -2.29 -9.06
N ASP A 87 13.54 -1.83 -8.09
CA ASP A 87 14.02 -1.62 -6.73
C ASP A 87 14.25 -2.98 -6.03
N ALA A 88 15.44 -3.15 -5.47
CA ALA A 88 15.84 -4.42 -4.85
C ALA A 88 15.03 -4.73 -3.56
N SER A 89 14.42 -3.72 -2.95
CA SER A 89 13.61 -3.85 -1.73
C SER A 89 12.78 -2.58 -1.47
N PRO A 90 11.75 -2.63 -0.63
CA PRO A 90 11.01 -1.43 -0.18
C PRO A 90 11.90 -0.37 0.46
N LEU A 91 12.99 -0.76 1.11
CA LEU A 91 13.97 0.20 1.65
C LEU A 91 14.66 0.99 0.54
N VAL A 92 15.02 0.34 -0.56
CA VAL A 92 15.63 1.01 -1.73
C VAL A 92 14.64 1.98 -2.35
N SER A 93 13.36 1.58 -2.50
CA SER A 93 12.29 2.47 -2.94
C SER A 93 12.16 3.70 -2.02
N ALA A 94 12.17 3.49 -0.72
CA ALA A 94 12.08 4.57 0.28
C ALA A 94 13.26 5.55 0.18
N GLN A 95 14.46 5.04 -0.01
CA GLN A 95 15.66 5.86 -0.18
C GLN A 95 15.62 6.68 -1.47
N ARG A 96 15.19 6.07 -2.56
CA ARG A 96 15.03 6.72 -3.85
C ARG A 96 14.00 7.85 -3.78
N GLU A 97 12.78 7.54 -3.30
CA GLU A 97 11.68 8.51 -3.20
C GLU A 97 12.03 9.70 -2.30
N LEU A 98 12.63 9.45 -1.13
CA LEU A 98 13.02 10.54 -0.24
C LEU A 98 14.04 11.48 -0.92
N LEU A 99 15.02 10.91 -1.62
CA LEU A 99 16.01 11.70 -2.33
C LEU A 99 15.40 12.51 -3.47
N GLU A 100 14.54 11.89 -4.27
CA GLU A 100 13.88 12.52 -5.42
C GLU A 100 12.95 13.65 -5.00
N GLU A 101 12.13 13.45 -3.98
CA GLU A 101 11.12 14.40 -3.55
C GLU A 101 11.68 15.54 -2.68
N THR A 102 12.74 15.28 -1.91
CA THR A 102 13.18 16.20 -0.86
C THR A 102 14.66 16.57 -0.91
N GLY A 103 15.47 15.82 -1.63
CA GLY A 103 16.92 15.96 -1.62
C GLY A 103 17.61 15.36 -0.38
N TYR A 104 16.85 14.87 0.61
CA TYR A 104 17.41 14.14 1.75
C TYR A 104 17.67 12.69 1.37
N GLY A 105 18.73 12.08 1.89
CA GLY A 105 19.04 10.69 1.56
C GLY A 105 20.03 10.01 2.50
N ASN A 106 20.84 10.80 3.19
CA ASN A 106 21.86 10.28 4.09
C ASN A 106 21.32 10.19 5.52
N GLY A 107 21.29 9.01 6.10
CA GLY A 107 20.81 8.83 7.46
C GLY A 107 20.78 7.38 7.88
N ASN A 108 20.30 7.14 9.08
CA ASN A 108 20.02 5.80 9.60
C ASN A 108 18.60 5.40 9.24
N TRP A 109 18.44 4.23 8.68
CA TRP A 109 17.17 3.71 8.22
C TRP A 109 16.71 2.53 9.07
N SER A 110 15.42 2.47 9.34
CA SER A 110 14.78 1.32 9.98
C SER A 110 13.37 1.15 9.44
N GLU A 111 12.95 -0.10 9.23
CA GLU A 111 11.56 -0.43 8.95
C GLU A 111 10.74 -0.32 10.24
N LEU A 112 9.59 0.34 10.17
CA LEU A 112 8.68 0.45 11.31
C LEU A 112 7.62 -0.66 11.28
N MET A 113 6.91 -0.78 10.17
CA MET A 113 5.84 -1.77 10.02
C MET A 113 5.40 -1.91 8.56
N VAL A 114 4.75 -3.02 8.28
CA VAL A 114 3.98 -3.22 7.05
C VAL A 114 2.51 -3.25 7.43
N ILE A 115 1.69 -2.49 6.71
CA ILE A 115 0.25 -2.39 6.96
C ILE A 115 -0.55 -2.58 5.67
N GLY A 116 -1.73 -3.18 5.80
CA GLY A 116 -2.72 -3.19 4.73
C GLY A 116 -3.65 -1.99 4.86
N VAL A 117 -3.71 -1.17 3.83
CA VAL A 117 -4.66 -0.05 3.76
C VAL A 117 -5.97 -0.56 3.18
N ASN A 118 -7.04 -0.45 3.95
CA ASN A 118 -8.36 -0.97 3.61
C ASN A 118 -8.34 -2.48 3.26
N PRO A 119 -7.94 -3.36 4.20
CA PRO A 119 -7.74 -4.79 3.94
C PRO A 119 -9.04 -5.54 3.56
N SER A 120 -10.19 -4.88 3.61
CA SER A 120 -11.45 -5.45 3.17
C SER A 120 -11.57 -5.55 1.65
N THR A 121 -10.91 -4.69 0.90
CA THR A 121 -11.08 -4.58 -0.56
C THR A 121 -9.79 -4.35 -1.33
N HIS A 122 -8.67 -4.09 -0.67
CA HIS A 122 -7.38 -3.80 -1.31
C HIS A 122 -6.35 -4.88 -1.00
N THR A 123 -5.49 -5.13 -1.97
CA THR A 123 -4.29 -5.98 -1.81
C THR A 123 -3.07 -5.11 -1.69
#